data_926fba8bdaf54f80769fa763402fa3b2
#
_entry.id   926fba8bdaf54f80769fa763402fa3b2
#
_cell.length_a   1.000
_cell.length_b   1.000
_cell.length_c   1.000
_cell.angle_alpha   90.00
_cell.angle_beta   90.00
_cell.angle_gamma   90.00
#
_symmetry.space_group_name_H-M   'P 1'
#
loop_
_entity.id
_entity.type
_entity.pdbx_description
1 polymer ?
#
loop_
_entity_poly.entity_id
_entity_poly.type
_entity_poly.pdbx_seq_one_letter_code
_entity_poly.pdbx_strand_id
1 'polypeptide(L)'
;CGFEGGRVVRRTFYSLTDAGLHRLDIGVLRLSFSATRAWDGQWTVVIYSVPEERRELRDALRDSLRWWGVGLLAPGTWVSACPLRPEMEQSWREMGVWDHVDVFRSGYVGSGDLPAMVTRVFPEVPALAAGYREYIAQSELVLHRLEASRLEDRACFAIRLENLWGFYAIAGEDPVLPPDLLP
;
A
#
# COMPACT_ATOMS: atom_id res chain seq x y z
N CYS A 1 -30.97 42.09 -16.53
CA CYS A 1 -30.10 41.29 -15.66
C CYS A 1 -29.58 42.20 -14.59
N GLY A 2 -30.26 42.25 -13.44
CA GLY A 2 -29.87 43.07 -12.28
C GLY A 2 -28.94 42.22 -11.39
N PHE A 3 -27.71 42.66 -11.19
CA PHE A 3 -26.85 42.21 -10.12
C PHE A 3 -27.04 43.15 -8.95
N GLU A 4 -27.84 42.77 -7.96
CA GLU A 4 -27.73 43.34 -6.63
C GLU A 4 -26.48 42.77 -5.97
N GLY A 5 -25.70 43.64 -5.30
CA GLY A 5 -24.38 43.38 -4.79
C GLY A 5 -24.28 42.25 -3.79
N GLY A 6 -24.24 41.05 -4.26
CA GLY A 6 -23.88 39.85 -3.50
C GLY A 6 -22.41 39.55 -3.68
N ARG A 7 -21.71 39.32 -2.58
CA ARG A 7 -20.32 38.88 -2.55
C ARG A 7 -20.18 37.62 -3.38
N VAL A 8 -19.54 37.68 -4.56
CA VAL A 8 -19.27 36.52 -5.40
C VAL A 8 -18.25 35.67 -4.68
N VAL A 9 -18.69 34.61 -4.02
CA VAL A 9 -17.79 33.61 -3.44
C VAL A 9 -17.19 32.83 -4.60
N ARG A 10 -15.91 33.05 -4.87
CA ARG A 10 -15.16 32.32 -5.89
C ARG A 10 -15.04 30.87 -5.43
N ARG A 11 -15.84 29.98 -6.00
CA ARG A 11 -15.75 28.54 -5.73
C ARG A 11 -14.72 27.94 -6.67
N THR A 12 -13.71 27.28 -6.11
CA THR A 12 -12.75 26.49 -6.87
C THR A 12 -13.24 25.05 -6.86
N PHE A 13 -13.29 24.42 -8.03
CA PHE A 13 -13.62 23.03 -8.18
C PHE A 13 -12.35 22.25 -8.54
N TYR A 14 -12.18 21.09 -7.92
CA TYR A 14 -11.11 20.16 -8.23
C TYR A 14 -11.74 18.87 -8.74
N SER A 15 -11.16 18.29 -9.78
CA SER A 15 -11.48 16.96 -10.28
C SER A 15 -10.21 16.13 -10.38
N LEU A 16 -10.34 14.84 -10.17
CA LEU A 16 -9.24 13.92 -10.42
C LEU A 16 -9.02 13.80 -11.93
N THR A 17 -7.76 13.75 -12.34
CA THR A 17 -7.38 13.35 -13.69
C THR A 17 -7.57 11.84 -13.86
N ASP A 18 -7.61 11.33 -15.08
CA ASP A 18 -7.70 9.89 -15.35
C ASP A 18 -6.56 9.12 -14.68
N ALA A 19 -5.34 9.67 -14.69
CA ALA A 19 -4.21 9.11 -13.96
C ALA A 19 -4.42 9.12 -12.43
N GLY A 20 -5.09 10.14 -11.89
CA GLY A 20 -5.45 10.24 -10.49
C GLY A 20 -6.52 9.21 -10.10
N LEU A 21 -7.52 9.01 -10.95
CA LEU A 21 -8.55 7.99 -10.78
C LEU A 21 -7.93 6.59 -10.81
N HIS A 22 -7.09 6.30 -11.80
CA HIS A 22 -6.39 5.02 -11.90
C HIS A 22 -5.54 4.72 -10.66
N ARG A 23 -4.80 5.71 -10.14
CA ARG A 23 -4.05 5.57 -8.89
C ARG A 23 -4.93 5.29 -7.67
N LEU A 24 -6.09 5.92 -7.61
CA LEU A 24 -7.06 5.68 -6.55
C LEU A 24 -7.60 4.25 -6.61
N ASP A 25 -7.97 3.77 -7.80
CA ASP A 25 -8.47 2.41 -8.01
C ASP A 25 -7.43 1.35 -7.61
N ILE A 26 -6.18 1.53 -8.00
CA ILE A 26 -5.08 0.65 -7.59
C ILE A 26 -4.85 0.72 -6.07
N GLY A 27 -4.95 1.89 -5.45
CA GLY A 27 -4.86 2.08 -4.00
C GLY A 27 -5.97 1.33 -3.26
N VAL A 28 -7.21 1.44 -3.73
CA VAL A 28 -8.36 0.69 -3.19
C VAL A 28 -8.18 -0.81 -3.37
N LEU A 29 -7.72 -1.27 -4.54
CA LEU A 29 -7.41 -2.67 -4.79
C LEU A 29 -6.35 -3.19 -3.80
N ARG A 30 -5.27 -2.44 -3.56
CA ARG A 30 -4.25 -2.84 -2.60
C ARG A 30 -4.80 -3.03 -1.19
N LEU A 31 -5.65 -2.10 -0.73
CA LEU A 31 -6.26 -2.13 0.60
C LEU A 31 -7.38 -3.17 0.74
N SER A 32 -7.98 -3.59 -0.38
CA SER A 32 -9.00 -4.64 -0.41
C SER A 32 -8.42 -6.05 -0.27
N PHE A 33 -7.10 -6.19 -0.31
CA PHE A 33 -6.46 -7.47 -0.10
C PHE A 33 -6.44 -7.82 1.38
N SER A 34 -7.34 -8.69 1.72
CA SER A 34 -7.38 -9.29 3.05
C SER A 34 -6.20 -10.25 3.21
N ALA A 35 -5.43 -10.05 4.27
CA ALA A 35 -4.42 -11.00 4.75
C ALA A 35 -5.05 -12.34 5.22
N THR A 36 -6.35 -12.56 5.00
CA THR A 36 -7.09 -13.75 5.43
C THR A 36 -6.88 -14.97 4.54
N ARG A 37 -6.15 -14.84 3.44
CA ARG A 37 -5.86 -15.97 2.58
C ARG A 37 -4.75 -16.82 3.18
N ALA A 38 -5.01 -18.12 3.35
CA ALA A 38 -3.97 -19.09 3.69
C ALA A 38 -2.82 -19.00 2.67
N TRP A 39 -1.58 -19.00 3.17
CA TRP A 39 -0.42 -18.99 2.31
C TRP A 39 -0.25 -20.32 1.59
N ASP A 40 0.03 -20.28 0.30
CA ASP A 40 0.23 -21.47 -0.55
C ASP A 40 1.67 -22.03 -0.49
N GLY A 41 2.51 -21.50 0.40
CA GLY A 41 3.92 -21.90 0.52
C GLY A 41 4.83 -21.36 -0.58
N GLN A 42 4.31 -20.48 -1.45
CA GLN A 42 5.04 -19.98 -2.62
C GLN A 42 5.35 -18.49 -2.49
N TRP A 43 6.58 -18.13 -2.85
CA TRP A 43 7.03 -16.75 -2.99
C TRP A 43 6.98 -16.33 -4.46
N THR A 44 6.49 -15.13 -4.72
CA THR A 44 6.77 -14.43 -5.97
C THR A 44 8.15 -13.81 -5.85
N VAL A 45 9.08 -14.26 -6.67
CA VAL A 45 10.45 -13.73 -6.73
C VAL A 45 10.55 -12.83 -7.94
N VAL A 46 10.94 -11.59 -7.73
CA VAL A 46 11.16 -10.59 -8.78
C VAL A 46 12.64 -10.29 -8.85
N ILE A 47 13.24 -10.56 -10.00
CA ILE A 47 14.65 -10.26 -10.28
C ILE A 47 14.66 -9.22 -11.39
N TYR A 48 15.46 -8.17 -11.22
CA TYR A 48 15.60 -7.19 -12.29
C TYR A 48 17.07 -6.86 -12.59
N SER A 49 17.31 -6.57 -13.86
CA SER A 49 18.61 -6.10 -14.36
C SER A 49 18.38 -4.87 -15.25
N VAL A 50 18.35 -3.69 -14.62
CA VAL A 50 18.20 -2.42 -15.34
C VAL A 50 19.57 -1.80 -15.54
N PRO A 51 19.97 -1.46 -16.81
CA PRO A 51 21.25 -0.84 -17.12
C PRO A 51 21.48 0.46 -16.33
N GLU A 52 22.75 0.77 -16.03
CA GLU A 52 23.11 1.96 -15.22
C GLU A 52 22.67 3.27 -15.90
N GLU A 53 22.66 3.31 -17.21
CA GLU A 53 22.21 4.44 -18.03
C GLU A 53 20.72 4.76 -17.81
N ARG A 54 19.96 3.81 -17.25
CA ARG A 54 18.53 3.93 -16.93
C ARG A 54 18.27 3.95 -15.42
N ARG A 55 19.12 4.64 -14.67
CA ARG A 55 19.03 4.70 -13.19
C ARG A 55 17.65 5.17 -12.71
N GLU A 56 17.08 6.19 -13.35
CA GLU A 56 15.75 6.71 -12.97
C GLU A 56 14.68 5.63 -13.10
N LEU A 57 14.75 4.80 -14.12
CA LEU A 57 13.84 3.69 -14.33
C LEU A 57 13.98 2.61 -13.25
N ARG A 58 15.22 2.33 -12.83
CA ARG A 58 15.52 1.41 -11.73
C ARG A 58 14.97 1.93 -10.40
N ASP A 59 15.13 3.21 -10.13
CA ASP A 59 14.63 3.82 -8.88
C ASP A 59 13.09 3.84 -8.87
N ALA A 60 12.44 4.16 -10.00
CA ALA A 60 10.99 4.07 -10.16
C ALA A 60 10.46 2.64 -9.94
N LEU A 61 11.16 1.61 -10.47
CA LEU A 61 10.80 0.22 -10.23
C LEU A 61 10.91 -0.16 -8.75
N ARG A 62 11.98 0.27 -8.06
CA ARG A 62 12.14 0.03 -6.62
C ARG A 62 11.03 0.65 -5.80
N ASP A 63 10.63 1.87 -6.12
CA ASP A 63 9.54 2.55 -5.45
C ASP A 63 8.21 1.86 -5.73
N SER A 64 7.98 1.38 -6.95
CA SER A 64 6.83 0.56 -7.30
C SER A 64 6.80 -0.76 -6.50
N LEU A 65 7.95 -1.48 -6.41
CA LEU A 65 8.05 -2.72 -5.64
C LEU A 65 7.71 -2.51 -4.16
N ARG A 66 8.29 -1.47 -3.53
CA ARG A 66 7.96 -1.11 -2.14
C ARG A 66 6.48 -0.77 -2.00
N TRP A 67 5.97 0.04 -2.90
CA TRP A 67 4.56 0.42 -2.87
C TRP A 67 3.63 -0.79 -2.96
N TRP A 68 4.00 -1.84 -3.70
CA TRP A 68 3.25 -3.10 -3.78
C TRP A 68 3.49 -4.04 -2.58
N GLY A 69 4.29 -3.65 -1.60
CA GLY A 69 4.61 -4.48 -0.44
C GLY A 69 5.55 -5.65 -0.75
N VAL A 70 6.37 -5.52 -1.80
CA VAL A 70 7.39 -6.51 -2.15
C VAL A 70 8.65 -6.21 -1.34
N GLY A 71 9.15 -7.19 -0.59
CA GLY A 71 10.33 -7.04 0.27
C GLY A 71 11.64 -7.28 -0.47
N LEU A 72 12.68 -6.57 -0.07
CA LEU A 72 14.03 -6.71 -0.66
C LEU A 72 14.75 -7.92 -0.04
N LEU A 73 14.98 -8.96 -0.83
CA LEU A 73 15.73 -10.15 -0.40
C LEU A 73 17.25 -9.96 -0.55
N ALA A 74 17.68 -9.42 -1.69
CA ALA A 74 19.06 -9.13 -2.04
C ALA A 74 19.13 -8.03 -3.10
N PRO A 75 20.28 -7.40 -3.39
CA PRO A 75 20.39 -6.43 -4.48
C PRO A 75 19.82 -6.97 -5.79
N GLY A 76 18.82 -6.28 -6.35
CA GLY A 76 18.13 -6.69 -7.58
C GLY A 76 17.13 -7.84 -7.43
N THR A 77 16.95 -8.40 -6.22
CA THR A 77 16.06 -9.53 -5.96
C THR A 77 15.05 -9.17 -4.88
N TRP A 78 13.77 -9.29 -5.19
CA TRP A 78 12.65 -8.95 -4.32
C TRP A 78 11.69 -10.12 -4.18
N VAL A 79 10.97 -10.19 -3.07
CA VAL A 79 10.03 -11.28 -2.80
C VAL A 79 8.71 -10.78 -2.25
N SER A 80 7.62 -11.44 -2.63
CA SER A 80 6.29 -11.23 -2.07
C SER A 80 5.64 -12.58 -1.78
N ALA A 81 4.90 -12.66 -0.68
CA ALA A 81 4.06 -13.82 -0.37
C ALA A 81 2.79 -13.89 -1.26
N CYS A 82 2.47 -12.79 -1.94
CA CYS A 82 1.34 -12.72 -2.86
C CYS A 82 1.77 -13.06 -4.31
N PRO A 83 0.89 -13.65 -5.12
CA PRO A 83 1.12 -13.78 -6.56
C PRO A 83 1.31 -12.41 -7.23
N LEU A 84 2.05 -12.41 -8.36
CA LEU A 84 2.10 -11.23 -9.22
C LEU A 84 0.67 -10.86 -9.66
N ARG A 85 0.34 -9.59 -9.54
CA ARG A 85 -0.97 -9.06 -9.90
C ARG A 85 -0.92 -8.49 -11.33
N PRO A 86 -2.02 -8.63 -12.08
CA PRO A 86 -2.11 -8.05 -13.42
C PRO A 86 -1.83 -6.53 -13.42
N GLU A 87 -2.25 -5.81 -12.37
CA GLU A 87 -2.04 -4.37 -12.25
C GLU A 87 -0.56 -4.01 -12.04
N MET A 88 0.20 -4.86 -11.33
CA MET A 88 1.66 -4.70 -11.21
C MET A 88 2.33 -4.87 -12.57
N GLU A 89 1.98 -5.94 -13.27
CA GLU A 89 2.51 -6.23 -14.60
C GLU A 89 2.19 -5.08 -15.57
N GLN A 90 0.94 -4.62 -15.60
CA GLN A 90 0.52 -3.51 -16.43
C GLN A 90 1.30 -2.24 -16.11
N SER A 91 1.41 -1.88 -14.83
CA SER A 91 2.18 -0.71 -14.39
C SER A 91 3.64 -0.78 -14.82
N TRP A 92 4.27 -1.95 -14.73
CA TRP A 92 5.67 -2.13 -15.15
C TRP A 92 5.85 -2.12 -16.67
N ARG A 93 4.85 -2.56 -17.44
CA ARG A 93 4.82 -2.41 -18.90
C ARG A 93 4.69 -0.93 -19.31
N GLU A 94 3.79 -0.20 -18.68
CA GLU A 94 3.59 1.23 -18.92
C GLU A 94 4.85 2.06 -18.54
N MET A 95 5.54 1.64 -17.49
CA MET A 95 6.81 2.23 -17.05
C MET A 95 7.97 1.88 -17.98
N GLY A 96 7.83 0.87 -18.85
CA GLY A 96 8.89 0.40 -19.75
C GLY A 96 10.01 -0.40 -19.08
N VAL A 97 9.72 -1.00 -17.90
CA VAL A 97 10.70 -1.82 -17.15
C VAL A 97 10.51 -3.32 -17.38
N TRP A 98 9.39 -3.73 -17.95
CA TRP A 98 9.00 -5.15 -18.02
C TRP A 98 10.07 -6.04 -18.67
N ASP A 99 10.72 -5.57 -19.71
CA ASP A 99 11.78 -6.32 -20.42
C ASP A 99 13.07 -6.47 -19.60
N HIS A 100 13.14 -5.85 -18.44
CA HIS A 100 14.26 -5.91 -17.49
C HIS A 100 13.93 -6.70 -16.22
N VAL A 101 12.74 -7.34 -16.18
CA VAL A 101 12.21 -7.99 -14.98
C VAL A 101 11.90 -9.45 -15.27
N ASP A 102 12.43 -10.34 -14.46
CA ASP A 102 12.06 -11.75 -14.43
C ASP A 102 11.23 -12.04 -13.17
N VAL A 103 10.13 -12.77 -13.34
CA VAL A 103 9.23 -13.13 -12.23
C VAL A 103 9.07 -14.63 -12.15
N PHE A 104 9.28 -15.18 -10.94
CA PHE A 104 9.15 -16.59 -10.65
C PHE A 104 8.19 -16.83 -9.50
N ARG A 105 7.59 -18.03 -9.47
CA ARG A 105 6.93 -18.57 -8.30
C ARG A 105 7.79 -19.70 -7.76
N SER A 106 8.18 -19.66 -6.48
CA SER A 106 9.10 -20.62 -5.89
C SER A 106 8.84 -20.84 -4.41
N GLY A 107 9.02 -22.06 -3.94
CA GLY A 107 9.10 -22.37 -2.52
C GLY A 107 10.44 -21.91 -1.93
N TYR A 108 10.44 -21.64 -0.62
CA TYR A 108 11.68 -21.36 0.11
C TYR A 108 12.33 -22.67 0.56
N VAL A 109 13.55 -22.93 0.11
CA VAL A 109 14.36 -24.15 0.42
C VAL A 109 15.69 -23.73 1.06
N GLY A 110 15.71 -22.62 1.78
CA GLY A 110 16.93 -22.14 2.42
C GLY A 110 17.32 -22.96 3.65
N SER A 111 18.60 -22.91 4.01
CA SER A 111 19.14 -23.52 5.25
C SER A 111 18.72 -22.78 6.52
N GLY A 112 18.03 -21.66 6.39
CA GLY A 112 17.58 -20.82 7.49
C GLY A 112 16.13 -21.03 7.82
N ASP A 113 15.78 -20.62 9.02
CA ASP A 113 14.44 -20.51 9.51
C ASP A 113 13.62 -19.52 8.64
N LEU A 114 12.45 -19.93 8.18
CA LEU A 114 11.54 -19.08 7.40
C LEU A 114 11.16 -17.78 8.15
N PRO A 115 10.81 -17.79 9.45
CA PRO A 115 10.62 -16.59 10.26
C PRO A 115 11.82 -15.64 10.25
N ALA A 116 13.04 -16.16 10.31
CA ALA A 116 14.25 -15.33 10.25
C ALA A 116 14.40 -14.65 8.88
N MET A 117 14.05 -15.35 7.79
CA MET A 117 14.04 -14.76 6.44
C MET A 117 12.99 -13.65 6.35
N VAL A 118 11.77 -13.89 6.83
CA VAL A 118 10.69 -12.90 6.85
C VAL A 118 11.08 -11.67 7.63
N THR A 119 11.63 -11.82 8.84
CA THR A 119 12.10 -10.70 9.67
C THR A 119 13.17 -9.86 8.98
N ARG A 120 14.06 -10.51 8.22
CA ARG A 120 15.11 -9.80 7.48
C ARG A 120 14.58 -9.04 6.27
N VAL A 121 13.59 -9.60 5.59
CA VAL A 121 13.02 -9.05 4.35
C VAL A 121 11.99 -7.97 4.63
N PHE A 122 11.27 -8.09 5.75
CA PHE A 122 10.20 -7.19 6.18
C PHE A 122 10.45 -6.69 7.61
N PRO A 123 11.54 -5.95 7.84
CA PRO A 123 11.91 -5.49 9.18
C PRO A 123 10.92 -4.49 9.79
N GLU A 124 10.03 -3.91 8.98
CA GLU A 124 8.99 -2.97 9.39
C GLU A 124 7.78 -3.62 10.06
N VAL A 125 7.56 -4.92 9.92
CA VAL A 125 6.35 -5.62 10.42
C VAL A 125 6.09 -5.41 11.91
N PRO A 126 7.08 -5.47 12.83
CA PRO A 126 6.82 -5.18 14.24
C PRO A 126 6.35 -3.75 14.51
N ALA A 127 6.89 -2.77 13.77
CA ALA A 127 6.48 -1.36 13.89
C ALA A 127 5.06 -1.15 13.33
N LEU A 128 4.73 -1.80 12.20
CA LEU A 128 3.39 -1.79 11.63
C LEU A 128 2.37 -2.40 12.61
N ALA A 129 2.69 -3.53 13.23
CA ALA A 129 1.82 -4.15 14.24
C ALA A 129 1.59 -3.25 15.45
N ALA A 130 2.58 -2.47 15.86
CA ALA A 130 2.42 -1.46 16.91
C ALA A 130 1.52 -0.30 16.44
N GLY A 131 1.72 0.20 15.22
CA GLY A 131 0.90 1.25 14.61
C GLY A 131 -0.57 0.85 14.49
N TYR A 132 -0.85 -0.37 14.05
CA TYR A 132 -2.23 -0.88 13.99
C TYR A 132 -2.89 -0.95 15.38
N ARG A 133 -2.16 -1.40 16.41
CA ARG A 133 -2.68 -1.43 17.79
C ARG A 133 -3.03 -0.03 18.31
N GLU A 134 -2.15 0.93 18.05
CA GLU A 134 -2.39 2.32 18.43
C GLU A 134 -3.59 2.90 17.66
N TYR A 135 -3.67 2.67 16.35
CA TYR A 135 -4.79 3.10 15.53
C TYR A 135 -6.12 2.52 16.01
N ILE A 136 -6.16 1.21 16.34
CA ILE A 136 -7.36 0.55 16.88
C ILE A 136 -7.77 1.21 18.20
N ALA A 137 -6.83 1.40 19.14
CA ALA A 137 -7.13 2.01 20.43
C ALA A 137 -7.68 3.45 20.28
N GLN A 138 -7.10 4.24 19.38
CA GLN A 138 -7.59 5.59 19.08
C GLN A 138 -8.98 5.57 18.43
N SER A 139 -9.22 4.64 17.51
CA SER A 139 -10.51 4.48 16.83
C SER A 139 -11.62 4.07 17.80
N GLU A 140 -11.34 3.19 18.77
CA GLU A 140 -12.27 2.80 19.83
C GLU A 140 -12.66 4.00 20.70
N LEU A 141 -11.70 4.85 21.09
CA LEU A 141 -11.99 6.09 21.83
C LEU A 141 -12.88 7.05 21.02
N VAL A 142 -12.64 7.14 19.71
CA VAL A 142 -13.48 7.95 18.81
C VAL A 142 -14.89 7.39 18.74
N LEU A 143 -15.07 6.08 18.60
CA LEU A 143 -16.36 5.43 18.57
C LEU A 143 -17.15 5.69 19.86
N HIS A 144 -16.54 5.51 21.03
CA HIS A 144 -17.18 5.81 22.32
C HIS A 144 -17.63 7.27 22.43
N ARG A 145 -16.84 8.22 21.92
CA ARG A 145 -17.23 9.64 21.90
C ARG A 145 -18.41 9.90 20.97
N LEU A 146 -18.46 9.24 19.81
CA LEU A 146 -19.55 9.35 18.84
C LEU A 146 -20.85 8.78 19.42
N GLU A 147 -20.80 7.68 20.16
CA GLU A 147 -21.93 7.06 20.82
C GLU A 147 -22.47 7.90 21.99
N ALA A 148 -21.56 8.57 22.74
CA ALA A 148 -21.91 9.38 23.90
C ALA A 148 -22.44 10.78 23.56
N SER A 149 -22.22 11.29 22.36
CA SER A 149 -22.51 12.67 21.99
C SER A 149 -23.16 12.74 20.60
N ARG A 150 -24.23 13.57 20.48
CA ARG A 150 -24.71 14.01 19.16
C ARG A 150 -23.75 15.08 18.63
N LEU A 151 -22.87 14.66 17.73
CA LEU A 151 -21.97 15.60 17.04
C LEU A 151 -22.67 16.20 15.81
N GLU A 152 -22.27 17.43 15.48
CA GLU A 152 -22.66 18.04 14.21
C GLU A 152 -22.06 17.30 13.02
N ASP A 153 -22.75 17.30 11.89
CA ASP A 153 -22.33 16.61 10.66
C ASP A 153 -20.92 16.97 10.21
N ARG A 154 -20.53 18.24 10.39
CA ARG A 154 -19.19 18.72 10.06
C ARG A 154 -18.11 18.07 10.94
N ALA A 155 -18.38 17.90 12.22
CA ALA A 155 -17.47 17.26 13.16
C ALA A 155 -17.34 15.75 12.85
N CYS A 156 -18.47 15.09 12.56
CA CYS A 156 -18.49 13.69 12.13
C CYS A 156 -17.68 13.46 10.85
N PHE A 157 -17.81 14.37 9.87
CA PHE A 157 -17.07 14.30 8.63
C PHE A 157 -15.55 14.45 8.87
N ALA A 158 -15.13 15.42 9.68
CA ALA A 158 -13.72 15.65 10.01
C ALA A 158 -13.11 14.41 10.70
N ILE A 159 -13.78 13.89 11.71
CA ILE A 159 -13.36 12.67 12.45
C ILE A 159 -13.22 11.49 11.50
N ARG A 160 -14.20 11.28 10.61
CA ARG A 160 -14.15 10.20 9.62
C ARG A 160 -12.96 10.33 8.69
N LEU A 161 -12.67 11.55 8.23
CA LEU A 161 -11.56 11.80 7.32
C LEU A 161 -10.20 11.58 8.02
N GLU A 162 -10.05 12.06 9.25
CA GLU A 162 -8.84 11.86 10.07
C GLU A 162 -8.61 10.38 10.36
N ASN A 163 -9.65 9.65 10.73
CA ASN A 163 -9.56 8.21 10.97
C ASN A 163 -9.17 7.44 9.71
N LEU A 164 -9.81 7.76 8.58
CA LEU A 164 -9.50 7.15 7.29
C LEU A 164 -8.05 7.42 6.86
N TRP A 165 -7.58 8.65 7.05
CA TRP A 165 -6.20 9.04 6.76
C TRP A 165 -5.20 8.28 7.63
N GLY A 166 -5.48 8.14 8.93
CA GLY A 166 -4.66 7.34 9.85
C GLY A 166 -4.54 5.89 9.41
N PHE A 167 -5.65 5.28 8.98
CA PHE A 167 -5.64 3.93 8.42
C PHE A 167 -4.77 3.83 7.15
N TYR A 168 -4.97 4.73 6.20
CA TYR A 168 -4.21 4.71 4.94
C TYR A 168 -2.71 4.92 5.14
N ALA A 169 -2.31 5.71 6.13
CA ALA A 169 -0.91 5.93 6.44
C ALA A 169 -0.21 4.63 6.86
N ILE A 170 -0.88 3.78 7.65
CA ILE A 170 -0.33 2.50 8.09
C ILE A 170 -0.47 1.44 7.00
N ALA A 171 -1.66 1.28 6.44
CA ALA A 171 -1.95 0.26 5.43
C ALA A 171 -1.18 0.47 4.13
N GLY A 172 -0.77 1.70 3.85
CA GLY A 172 0.09 2.03 2.71
C GLY A 172 1.48 1.41 2.77
N GLU A 173 1.96 1.07 3.97
CA GLU A 173 3.29 0.47 4.18
C GLU A 173 3.23 -1.04 4.48
N ASP A 174 2.02 -1.60 4.62
CA ASP A 174 1.83 -2.99 4.96
C ASP A 174 2.20 -3.91 3.77
N PRO A 175 3.15 -4.85 3.93
CA PRO A 175 3.47 -5.84 2.90
C PRO A 175 2.37 -6.87 2.67
N VAL A 176 1.29 -6.84 3.44
CA VAL A 176 0.14 -7.77 3.37
C VAL A 176 0.59 -9.23 3.48
N LEU A 177 1.41 -9.52 4.48
CA LEU A 177 1.86 -10.88 4.73
C LEU A 177 0.69 -11.75 5.21
N PRO A 178 0.59 -13.01 4.73
CA PRO A 178 -0.34 -13.99 5.28
C PRO A 178 -0.11 -14.22 6.77
N PRO A 179 -1.14 -14.57 7.56
CA PRO A 179 -1.01 -14.85 9.00
C PRO A 179 0.07 -15.90 9.31
N ASP A 180 0.25 -16.89 8.43
CA ASP A 180 1.26 -17.95 8.56
C ASP A 180 2.71 -17.43 8.57
N LEU A 181 2.95 -16.21 8.09
CA LEU A 181 4.26 -15.56 8.00
C LEU A 181 4.45 -14.43 9.01
N LEU A 182 3.42 -14.12 9.80
CA LEU A 182 3.54 -13.11 10.85
C LEU A 182 4.25 -13.69 12.08
N PRO A 183 5.09 -12.90 12.77
CA PRO A 183 5.82 -13.33 13.97
C PRO A 183 4.90 -13.55 15.16
#